data_518a514e09724a7585fe12646fccc408
#
_entry.id   518a514e09724a7585fe12646fccc408
#
_cell.length_a   1.000
_cell.length_b   1.000
_cell.length_c   1.000
_cell.angle_alpha   90.00
_cell.angle_beta   90.00
_cell.angle_gamma   90.00
#
_symmetry.space_group_name_H-M   'P 1'
#
loop_
_entity.id
_entity.type
_entity.pdbx_description
1 polymer ?
#
loop_
_entity_poly.entity_id
_entity_poly.type
_entity_poly.pdbx_seq_one_letter_code
_entity_poly.pdbx_strand_id
1 'polypeptide(L)'
;MRIRAVAGWALVTTLCVFAGACNRNGIDPNLPAITVQPVNTTAAAGSTATFTVTATGQAPLAYQWFAFAQPIKGATSSSYTTKTLAPSDNNSFYFVLVTNSLGSIESNEVLLTVTTTTTSTASANTLGNANPADVLTQHNDAGRTGLHSGETLLTPSNLNVTKFGKLGTLITDGEVDTQPLYASGVTLPSGGIRNVLYAASEHGSVYAFDATSGAVIWQSGLLGANEQPTDSGTCTSTPQERGITATPVIDRTRGPHGAIYVIANTKDSAGTVIQRVHALDIATGSELFSGPMLIQASANAGNSVNSSASQNFDAARYQPLAGLQLVNGKVFAAFGPNCGAAADSSWIMSFDAASLGPAGSLYLAPAAGPNAPGFTAAGLSADSAGDLYIFGQATYASHAPGSANVLVPASAGNAFLKFSTQNGLALTDYSKTSTSGPASVINSGTQTSSGALVVPDFTDDAGRVWHLALGAGGDGSISVLNRDVLGASGLQPTPILQVIWGQTAQSGVTGTMAYFGSTAFSAISGDPIKAFALNDARLSTAPVSQSANTLGASGAQISVSANASTGGVLWAVESTGPGILRAYDATDLSHAVYDTTQAANSRDAFASAVSAVPPTVAGGRVYVATKGGIAVFGQLK
;
A
#
# COMPACT_ATOMS: atom_id res chain seq x y z
N MET A 1 13.58 7.61 -6.23
CA MET A 1 14.78 8.36 -5.84
C MET A 1 15.42 8.93 -7.09
N ARG A 2 15.19 10.21 -7.33
CA ARG A 2 15.82 10.89 -8.46
C ARG A 2 17.23 11.29 -8.03
N ILE A 3 18.23 10.56 -8.44
CA ILE A 3 19.61 11.01 -8.33
C ILE A 3 19.78 12.09 -9.42
N ARG A 4 19.68 13.35 -9.04
CA ARG A 4 20.23 14.43 -9.86
C ARG A 4 21.74 14.28 -9.83
N ALA A 5 22.31 13.69 -10.85
CA ALA A 5 23.73 13.87 -11.12
C ALA A 5 23.93 15.35 -11.50
N VAL A 6 24.23 16.17 -10.51
CA VAL A 6 24.71 17.53 -10.74
C VAL A 6 26.09 17.37 -11.35
N ALA A 7 26.16 17.46 -12.69
CA ALA A 7 27.41 17.77 -13.34
C ALA A 7 27.82 19.17 -12.85
N GLY A 8 28.88 19.22 -12.05
CA GLY A 8 29.38 20.46 -11.47
C GLY A 8 29.74 21.46 -12.56
N TRP A 9 28.92 22.47 -12.71
CA TRP A 9 29.33 23.73 -13.32
C TRP A 9 29.45 24.73 -12.19
N ALA A 10 30.68 25.22 -12.03
CA ALA A 10 31.03 26.19 -11.04
C ALA A 10 30.10 27.40 -11.14
N LEU A 11 29.45 27.70 -10.03
CA LEU A 11 28.73 28.95 -9.82
C LEU A 11 29.77 30.06 -9.74
N VAL A 12 30.03 30.76 -10.84
CA VAL A 12 30.76 32.01 -10.84
C VAL A 12 29.82 33.08 -10.32
N THR A 13 29.84 33.31 -9.00
CA THR A 13 29.31 34.52 -8.39
C THR A 13 30.14 35.70 -8.82
N THR A 14 29.80 36.36 -9.93
CA THR A 14 30.33 37.68 -10.27
C THR A 14 29.59 38.69 -9.40
N LEU A 15 30.31 39.19 -8.40
CA LEU A 15 29.92 40.33 -7.59
C LEU A 15 29.79 41.55 -8.48
N CYS A 16 28.56 41.96 -8.82
CA CYS A 16 28.32 43.24 -9.50
C CYS A 16 28.54 44.39 -8.50
N VAL A 17 29.72 44.97 -8.51
CA VAL A 17 29.94 46.34 -8.01
C VAL A 17 30.18 47.18 -9.25
N PHE A 18 29.13 47.84 -9.77
CA PHE A 18 29.20 49.22 -10.30
C PHE A 18 27.79 49.74 -10.57
N ALA A 19 27.60 50.98 -10.18
CA ALA A 19 26.37 51.72 -10.06
C ALA A 19 25.60 51.90 -11.39
N GLY A 20 24.27 51.84 -11.31
CA GLY A 20 23.39 52.50 -12.27
C GLY A 20 22.32 51.57 -12.88
N ALA A 21 21.11 51.67 -12.34
CA ALA A 21 19.85 51.16 -12.93
C ALA A 21 19.58 49.67 -12.83
N CYS A 22 19.37 49.13 -11.62
CA CYS A 22 18.48 48.02 -11.45
C CYS A 22 17.02 48.51 -11.54
N ASN A 23 16.38 48.27 -12.68
CA ASN A 23 14.95 48.49 -12.83
C ASN A 23 14.18 47.38 -12.08
N ARG A 24 13.39 47.75 -11.12
CA ARG A 24 12.76 46.88 -10.13
C ARG A 24 11.53 46.14 -10.68
N ASN A 25 11.47 45.64 -11.86
CA ASN A 25 10.35 44.73 -12.33
C ASN A 25 10.60 44.33 -13.80
N GLY A 26 11.52 43.46 -14.07
CA GLY A 26 11.62 42.91 -15.42
C GLY A 26 12.65 41.82 -15.54
N ILE A 27 12.21 40.62 -15.81
CA ILE A 27 13.05 39.58 -16.39
C ILE A 27 13.64 40.16 -17.68
N ASP A 28 14.98 40.10 -17.82
CA ASP A 28 15.66 40.59 -19.04
C ASP A 28 15.04 39.90 -20.27
N PRO A 29 14.38 40.61 -21.21
CA PRO A 29 13.72 40.03 -22.35
C PRO A 29 14.66 39.30 -23.31
N ASN A 30 15.95 39.45 -23.13
CA ASN A 30 16.98 38.77 -23.92
C ASN A 30 17.36 37.38 -23.34
N LEU A 31 17.01 37.07 -22.10
CA LEU A 31 17.14 35.72 -21.56
C LEU A 31 16.22 34.75 -22.30
N PRO A 32 16.60 33.46 -22.44
CA PRO A 32 15.71 32.47 -23.00
C PRO A 32 14.43 32.36 -22.14
N ALA A 33 13.28 32.39 -22.73
CA ALA A 33 11.98 32.20 -22.08
C ALA A 33 11.11 31.28 -22.93
N ILE A 34 10.51 30.24 -22.32
CA ILE A 34 9.61 29.32 -23.01
C ILE A 34 8.21 29.92 -22.97
N THR A 35 7.64 30.21 -24.16
CA THR A 35 6.31 30.77 -24.31
C THR A 35 5.23 29.72 -24.59
N VAL A 36 5.61 28.56 -25.13
CA VAL A 36 4.73 27.39 -25.28
C VAL A 36 5.50 26.16 -24.81
N GLN A 37 5.01 25.54 -23.76
CA GLN A 37 5.56 24.30 -23.21
C GLN A 37 5.23 23.10 -24.10
N PRO A 38 6.10 22.08 -24.16
CA PRO A 38 5.72 20.80 -24.74
C PRO A 38 4.57 20.17 -23.93
N VAL A 39 3.81 19.28 -24.57
CA VAL A 39 2.65 18.62 -23.98
C VAL A 39 2.79 17.10 -23.98
N ASN A 40 2.12 16.45 -23.01
CA ASN A 40 2.01 14.99 -22.98
C ASN A 40 1.45 14.48 -24.29
N THR A 41 2.03 13.41 -24.83
CA THR A 41 1.67 12.87 -26.13
C THR A 41 1.36 11.38 -26.03
N THR A 42 0.28 10.96 -26.70
CA THR A 42 -0.08 9.55 -26.85
C THR A 42 0.11 9.13 -28.29
N ALA A 43 0.79 8.01 -28.54
CA ALA A 43 1.03 7.47 -29.88
C ALA A 43 0.97 5.94 -29.87
N ALA A 44 0.61 5.32 -30.98
CA ALA A 44 0.57 3.86 -31.09
C ALA A 44 1.98 3.26 -31.20
N ALA A 45 2.19 2.06 -30.71
CA ALA A 45 3.39 1.29 -30.98
C ALA A 45 3.56 1.10 -32.50
N GLY A 46 4.77 1.23 -33.02
CA GLY A 46 5.05 1.24 -34.46
C GLY A 46 4.92 2.63 -35.12
N SER A 47 4.42 3.65 -34.41
CA SER A 47 4.38 5.04 -34.89
C SER A 47 5.50 5.88 -34.29
N THR A 48 5.49 7.18 -34.51
CA THR A 48 6.39 8.16 -33.90
C THR A 48 5.58 9.18 -33.13
N ALA A 49 6.19 9.84 -32.13
CA ALA A 49 5.64 10.97 -31.38
C ALA A 49 6.50 12.22 -31.61
N THR A 50 5.88 13.40 -31.72
CA THR A 50 6.59 14.67 -31.88
C THR A 50 6.27 15.60 -30.70
N PHE A 51 7.31 16.14 -30.10
CA PHE A 51 7.25 17.17 -29.08
C PHE A 51 7.73 18.49 -29.66
N THR A 52 7.09 19.60 -29.26
CA THR A 52 7.44 20.95 -29.75
C THR A 52 7.52 21.92 -28.59
N VAL A 53 8.39 22.91 -28.71
CA VAL A 53 8.53 24.03 -27.78
C VAL A 53 8.59 25.34 -28.57
N THR A 54 8.04 26.42 -27.99
CA THR A 54 8.28 27.77 -28.52
C THR A 54 8.98 28.59 -27.46
N ALA A 55 10.07 29.23 -27.86
CA ALA A 55 10.88 30.05 -26.96
C ALA A 55 11.20 31.40 -27.57
N THR A 56 11.42 32.39 -26.73
CA THR A 56 11.87 33.75 -27.07
C THR A 56 13.18 34.06 -26.34
N GLY A 57 13.89 35.10 -26.75
CA GLY A 57 15.15 35.54 -26.20
C GLY A 57 16.11 36.04 -27.29
N GLN A 58 17.27 36.50 -26.88
CA GLN A 58 18.30 36.95 -27.83
C GLN A 58 18.80 35.78 -28.67
N ALA A 59 18.75 35.95 -29.97
CA ALA A 59 19.27 34.97 -30.93
C ALA A 59 20.81 34.89 -30.92
N PRO A 60 21.40 33.71 -31.26
CA PRO A 60 20.72 32.47 -31.57
C PRO A 60 20.25 31.72 -30.34
N LEU A 61 19.06 31.08 -30.38
CA LEU A 61 18.60 30.11 -29.40
C LEU A 61 19.06 28.72 -29.82
N ALA A 62 19.69 28.00 -28.88
CA ALA A 62 20.08 26.61 -29.02
C ALA A 62 19.13 25.71 -28.22
N TYR A 63 18.82 24.53 -28.74
CA TYR A 63 17.94 23.56 -28.12
C TYR A 63 18.68 22.25 -27.89
N GLN A 64 18.36 21.52 -26.83
CA GLN A 64 18.77 20.14 -26.61
C GLN A 64 17.65 19.39 -25.92
N TRP A 65 17.11 18.36 -26.57
CA TRP A 65 16.12 17.48 -25.96
C TRP A 65 16.77 16.37 -25.15
N PHE A 66 16.08 15.97 -24.10
CA PHE A 66 16.47 14.92 -23.18
C PHE A 66 15.37 13.87 -23.06
N ALA A 67 15.77 12.62 -22.86
CA ALA A 67 14.93 11.52 -22.45
C ALA A 67 15.52 10.89 -21.17
N PHE A 68 14.72 10.70 -20.12
CA PHE A 68 15.20 10.18 -18.82
C PHE A 68 16.47 10.91 -18.30
N ALA A 69 16.48 12.23 -18.42
CA ALA A 69 17.62 13.09 -18.07
C ALA A 69 18.93 12.82 -18.85
N GLN A 70 18.89 12.06 -19.96
CA GLN A 70 20.02 11.88 -20.87
C GLN A 70 19.81 12.70 -22.15
N PRO A 71 20.83 13.43 -22.65
CA PRO A 71 20.71 14.21 -23.87
C PRO A 71 20.52 13.29 -25.08
N ILE A 72 19.52 13.59 -25.88
CA ILE A 72 19.26 12.85 -27.12
C ILE A 72 20.18 13.38 -28.21
N LYS A 73 21.11 12.56 -28.69
CA LYS A 73 22.10 12.95 -29.67
C LYS A 73 21.43 13.50 -30.94
N GLY A 74 21.77 14.74 -31.31
CA GLY A 74 21.28 15.41 -32.49
C GLY A 74 19.88 16.02 -32.41
N ALA A 75 19.21 15.93 -31.25
CA ALA A 75 17.91 16.55 -31.00
C ALA A 75 18.06 18.01 -30.58
N THR A 76 18.46 18.88 -31.52
CA THR A 76 18.86 20.28 -31.31
C THR A 76 17.93 21.30 -31.95
N SER A 77 16.73 20.90 -32.32
CA SER A 77 15.69 21.77 -32.91
C SER A 77 14.61 22.11 -31.86
N SER A 78 13.77 23.11 -32.15
CA SER A 78 12.58 23.42 -31.36
C SER A 78 11.51 22.31 -31.35
N SER A 79 11.70 21.27 -32.16
CA SER A 79 10.88 20.06 -32.16
C SER A 79 11.76 18.82 -32.14
N TYR A 80 11.24 17.76 -31.50
CA TYR A 80 11.86 16.43 -31.48
C TYR A 80 10.82 15.38 -31.85
N THR A 81 11.16 14.55 -32.85
CA THR A 81 10.35 13.38 -33.21
C THR A 81 11.09 12.12 -32.79
N THR A 82 10.41 11.23 -32.06
CA THR A 82 10.99 9.97 -31.62
C THR A 82 11.33 9.04 -32.78
N LYS A 83 12.19 8.06 -32.52
CA LYS A 83 12.25 6.84 -33.36
C LYS A 83 10.87 6.16 -33.38
N THR A 84 10.70 5.16 -34.28
CA THR A 84 9.55 4.27 -34.22
C THR A 84 9.42 3.66 -32.81
N LEU A 85 8.26 3.85 -32.21
CA LEU A 85 7.99 3.51 -30.82
C LEU A 85 7.78 2.00 -30.61
N ALA A 86 8.48 1.44 -29.67
CA ALA A 86 8.21 0.10 -29.14
C ALA A 86 7.28 0.19 -27.90
N PRO A 87 6.57 -0.89 -27.53
CA PRO A 87 5.80 -0.93 -26.28
C PRO A 87 6.61 -0.57 -25.01
N SER A 88 7.91 -0.87 -25.02
CA SER A 88 8.85 -0.53 -23.96
C SER A 88 9.14 0.96 -23.82
N ASP A 89 8.80 1.78 -24.83
CA ASP A 89 8.96 3.23 -24.78
C ASP A 89 7.78 3.92 -24.03
N ASN A 90 6.78 3.14 -23.59
CA ASN A 90 5.68 3.65 -22.76
C ASN A 90 6.18 4.23 -21.43
N ASN A 91 5.57 5.32 -20.99
CA ASN A 91 5.96 6.08 -19.80
C ASN A 91 7.36 6.72 -19.86
N SER A 92 7.85 7.03 -21.07
CA SER A 92 9.07 7.80 -21.25
C SER A 92 8.83 9.29 -21.02
N PHE A 93 9.78 9.96 -20.34
CA PHE A 93 9.71 11.40 -20.07
C PHE A 93 10.69 12.15 -20.95
N TYR A 94 10.24 13.30 -21.48
CA TYR A 94 11.03 14.19 -22.34
C TYR A 94 10.97 15.62 -21.80
N PHE A 95 12.07 16.35 -21.98
CA PHE A 95 12.11 17.80 -21.79
C PHE A 95 13.18 18.41 -22.70
N VAL A 96 13.18 19.74 -22.85
CA VAL A 96 14.15 20.47 -23.65
C VAL A 96 14.82 21.58 -22.83
N LEU A 97 16.14 21.70 -23.00
CA LEU A 97 16.91 22.82 -22.51
C LEU A 97 17.08 23.84 -23.66
N VAL A 98 16.64 25.07 -23.43
CA VAL A 98 16.81 26.20 -24.37
C VAL A 98 17.88 27.14 -23.84
N THR A 99 18.87 27.47 -24.66
CA THR A 99 20.06 28.23 -24.23
C THR A 99 20.37 29.35 -25.21
N ASN A 100 20.85 30.47 -24.72
CA ASN A 100 21.54 31.50 -25.51
C ASN A 100 22.81 32.00 -24.77
N SER A 101 23.44 33.06 -25.28
CA SER A 101 24.67 33.63 -24.66
C SER A 101 24.46 34.19 -23.25
N LEU A 102 23.24 34.42 -22.82
CA LEU A 102 22.88 35.05 -21.54
C LEU A 102 22.42 34.04 -20.49
N GLY A 103 21.98 32.83 -20.87
CA GLY A 103 21.50 31.83 -19.93
C GLY A 103 20.80 30.66 -20.57
N SER A 104 20.14 29.84 -19.74
CA SER A 104 19.37 28.68 -20.17
C SER A 104 18.07 28.56 -19.37
N ILE A 105 17.07 27.93 -19.98
CA ILE A 105 15.78 27.57 -19.37
C ILE A 105 15.39 26.14 -19.76
N GLU A 106 14.89 25.38 -18.82
CA GLU A 106 14.39 24.02 -19.02
C GLU A 106 12.86 24.04 -19.16
N SER A 107 12.32 23.23 -20.07
CA SER A 107 10.88 23.06 -20.18
C SER A 107 10.31 22.16 -19.07
N ASN A 108 8.99 22.15 -18.93
CA ASN A 108 8.31 21.10 -18.19
C ASN A 108 8.64 19.72 -18.76
N GLU A 109 8.74 18.71 -17.92
CA GLU A 109 8.79 17.31 -18.34
C GLU A 109 7.42 16.90 -18.90
N VAL A 110 7.43 16.17 -20.01
CA VAL A 110 6.23 15.63 -20.65
C VAL A 110 6.31 14.12 -20.81
N LEU A 111 5.15 13.48 -20.66
CA LEU A 111 5.00 12.04 -20.70
C LEU A 111 4.64 11.58 -22.10
N LEU A 112 5.31 10.53 -22.58
CA LEU A 112 4.91 9.74 -23.74
C LEU A 112 4.13 8.51 -23.28
N THR A 113 2.89 8.37 -23.76
CA THR A 113 2.10 7.15 -23.60
C THR A 113 2.10 6.37 -24.91
N VAL A 114 2.58 5.13 -24.89
CA VAL A 114 2.55 4.25 -26.08
C VAL A 114 1.40 3.27 -25.95
N THR A 115 0.44 3.36 -26.88
CA THR A 115 -0.69 2.42 -26.98
C THR A 115 -0.33 1.25 -27.88
N THR A 116 -0.58 0.02 -27.43
CA THR A 116 -0.47 -1.19 -28.24
C THR A 116 -1.85 -1.58 -28.76
N THR A 117 -2.04 -1.60 -30.08
CA THR A 117 -3.23 -2.19 -30.69
C THR A 117 -3.04 -3.71 -30.73
N THR A 118 -3.48 -4.42 -29.70
CA THR A 118 -3.68 -5.86 -29.81
C THR A 118 -4.97 -6.09 -30.57
N THR A 119 -4.89 -6.46 -31.82
CA THR A 119 -6.01 -7.04 -32.58
C THR A 119 -6.27 -8.43 -32.00
N SER A 120 -7.05 -8.51 -30.95
CA SER A 120 -7.61 -9.75 -30.47
C SER A 120 -8.94 -9.98 -31.19
N THR A 121 -8.95 -10.89 -32.17
CA THR A 121 -10.18 -11.53 -32.63
C THR A 121 -10.66 -12.44 -31.51
N ALA A 122 -11.32 -11.89 -30.51
CA ALA A 122 -12.09 -12.63 -29.54
C ALA A 122 -13.55 -12.32 -29.78
N SER A 123 -14.31 -13.39 -30.00
CA SER A 123 -15.76 -13.39 -30.14
C SER A 123 -16.39 -12.63 -28.98
N ALA A 124 -17.23 -11.67 -29.30
CA ALA A 124 -17.86 -10.78 -28.35
C ALA A 124 -18.79 -11.54 -27.40
N ASN A 125 -18.41 -11.55 -26.13
CA ASN A 125 -19.35 -11.43 -25.04
C ASN A 125 -18.85 -10.27 -24.17
N THR A 126 -19.44 -9.12 -24.42
CA THR A 126 -19.07 -7.82 -23.92
C THR A 126 -19.41 -7.70 -22.43
N LEU A 127 -18.41 -7.90 -21.57
CA LEU A 127 -18.27 -7.12 -20.35
C LEU A 127 -17.03 -6.27 -20.58
N GLY A 128 -17.19 -4.93 -20.57
CA GLY A 128 -16.22 -3.97 -21.06
C GLY A 128 -14.78 -4.26 -20.63
N ASN A 129 -13.87 -4.26 -21.59
CA ASN A 129 -12.44 -4.22 -21.37
C ASN A 129 -12.06 -2.87 -20.77
N ALA A 130 -12.23 -2.73 -19.47
CA ALA A 130 -11.47 -1.77 -18.71
C ALA A 130 -10.04 -2.28 -18.66
N ASN A 131 -9.07 -1.40 -18.76
CA ASN A 131 -7.70 -1.70 -18.41
C ASN A 131 -7.60 -1.61 -16.87
N PRO A 132 -7.89 -2.68 -16.11
CA PRO A 132 -7.92 -2.62 -14.66
C PRO A 132 -6.47 -2.60 -14.19
N ALA A 133 -6.12 -1.66 -13.34
CA ALA A 133 -4.87 -1.70 -12.62
C ALA A 133 -4.88 -2.91 -11.68
N ASP A 134 -3.70 -3.45 -11.41
CA ASP A 134 -3.52 -4.59 -10.54
C ASP A 134 -3.69 -4.20 -9.06
N VAL A 135 -4.16 -5.13 -8.23
CA VAL A 135 -4.12 -5.08 -6.77
C VAL A 135 -3.23 -6.23 -6.31
N LEU A 136 -1.94 -5.95 -6.10
CA LEU A 136 -0.90 -6.96 -5.91
C LEU A 136 -0.47 -7.15 -4.46
N THR A 137 -0.98 -6.36 -3.54
CA THR A 137 -0.62 -6.38 -2.12
C THR A 137 -1.79 -5.93 -1.26
N GLN A 138 -1.74 -6.25 0.02
CA GLN A 138 -2.74 -5.81 0.99
C GLN A 138 -2.90 -4.29 0.97
N HIS A 139 -4.14 -3.84 1.10
CA HIS A 139 -4.54 -2.43 1.13
C HIS A 139 -4.01 -1.64 -0.08
N ASN A 140 -3.95 -2.33 -1.22
CA ASN A 140 -3.78 -1.94 -2.61
C ASN A 140 -2.36 -1.49 -3.01
N ASP A 141 -1.55 -0.91 -2.10
CA ASP A 141 -0.20 -0.44 -2.41
C ASP A 141 0.79 -0.63 -1.24
N ALA A 142 2.06 -0.33 -1.48
CA ALA A 142 3.11 -0.48 -0.48
C ALA A 142 2.93 0.47 0.71
N GLY A 143 2.38 1.66 0.51
CA GLY A 143 2.07 2.63 1.56
C GLY A 143 0.84 2.29 2.37
N ARG A 144 0.10 1.26 1.97
CA ARG A 144 -1.18 0.85 2.58
C ARG A 144 -2.23 1.96 2.53
N THR A 145 -2.26 2.72 1.43
CA THR A 145 -3.21 3.85 1.28
C THR A 145 -4.65 3.41 1.07
N GLY A 146 -4.89 2.16 0.74
CA GLY A 146 -6.21 1.65 0.39
C GLY A 146 -6.72 2.15 -0.96
N LEU A 147 -5.92 2.88 -1.72
CA LEU A 147 -6.30 3.46 -3.00
C LEU A 147 -6.02 2.49 -4.15
N HIS A 148 -7.01 2.26 -4.97
CA HIS A 148 -6.89 1.67 -6.30
C HIS A 148 -7.26 2.70 -7.35
N SER A 149 -6.26 3.38 -7.92
CA SER A 149 -6.44 4.53 -8.84
C SER A 149 -6.68 4.13 -10.29
N GLY A 150 -6.78 2.84 -10.59
CA GLY A 150 -6.99 2.31 -11.94
C GLY A 150 -8.42 1.83 -12.22
N GLU A 151 -9.37 2.04 -11.30
CA GLU A 151 -10.77 1.64 -11.50
C GLU A 151 -11.52 2.72 -12.28
N THR A 152 -11.97 2.38 -13.48
CA THR A 152 -12.64 3.33 -14.39
C THR A 152 -14.12 3.04 -14.60
N LEU A 153 -14.60 1.88 -14.14
CA LEU A 153 -15.97 1.40 -14.39
C LEU A 153 -16.94 1.73 -13.26
N LEU A 154 -16.46 1.72 -12.01
CA LEU A 154 -17.27 2.00 -10.84
C LEU A 154 -17.09 3.46 -10.42
N THR A 155 -18.14 4.24 -10.54
CA THR A 155 -18.16 5.67 -10.21
C THR A 155 -19.37 5.96 -9.32
N PRO A 156 -19.36 7.03 -8.49
CA PRO A 156 -20.51 7.37 -7.66
C PRO A 156 -21.83 7.48 -8.46
N SER A 157 -21.76 7.93 -9.72
CA SER A 157 -22.94 8.15 -10.55
C SER A 157 -23.60 6.87 -11.10
N ASN A 158 -22.86 5.76 -11.18
CA ASN A 158 -23.36 4.51 -11.73
C ASN A 158 -23.63 3.43 -10.65
N LEU A 159 -23.40 3.76 -9.38
CA LEU A 159 -23.64 2.89 -8.25
C LEU A 159 -25.01 3.20 -7.62
N ASN A 160 -25.88 2.22 -7.60
CA ASN A 160 -27.11 2.22 -6.81
C ASN A 160 -27.67 0.77 -6.76
N VAL A 161 -28.60 0.54 -5.85
CA VAL A 161 -29.14 -0.83 -5.61
C VAL A 161 -29.92 -1.43 -6.78
N THR A 162 -30.26 -0.66 -7.81
CA THR A 162 -30.94 -1.19 -9.00
C THR A 162 -29.99 -1.59 -10.11
N LYS A 163 -28.78 -1.02 -10.14
CA LYS A 163 -27.78 -1.24 -11.19
C LYS A 163 -26.57 -2.03 -10.71
N PHE A 164 -26.31 -2.03 -9.41
CA PHE A 164 -25.17 -2.70 -8.81
C PHE A 164 -25.65 -3.66 -7.71
N GLY A 165 -24.97 -4.79 -7.56
CA GLY A 165 -25.34 -5.78 -6.56
C GLY A 165 -24.49 -7.04 -6.62
N LYS A 166 -24.85 -8.02 -5.79
CA LYS A 166 -24.15 -9.30 -5.70
C LYS A 166 -24.34 -10.12 -6.98
N LEU A 167 -23.21 -10.53 -7.58
CA LEU A 167 -23.17 -11.38 -8.77
C LEU A 167 -23.08 -12.87 -8.41
N GLY A 168 -22.46 -13.19 -7.28
CA GLY A 168 -22.25 -14.57 -6.85
C GLY A 168 -21.27 -14.70 -5.70
N THR A 169 -20.82 -15.93 -5.46
CA THR A 169 -19.78 -16.25 -4.48
C THR A 169 -18.79 -17.23 -5.11
N LEU A 170 -17.50 -16.94 -5.03
CA LEU A 170 -16.44 -17.89 -5.37
C LEU A 170 -16.17 -18.73 -4.14
N ILE A 171 -16.32 -20.05 -4.28
CA ILE A 171 -16.21 -20.99 -3.17
C ILE A 171 -14.76 -21.40 -2.98
N THR A 172 -14.31 -21.44 -1.73
CA THR A 172 -13.01 -21.94 -1.27
C THR A 172 -13.19 -23.09 -0.29
N ASP A 173 -12.14 -23.83 0.00
CA ASP A 173 -12.14 -24.96 0.93
C ASP A 173 -12.07 -24.52 2.42
N GLY A 174 -11.97 -23.24 2.70
CA GLY A 174 -11.93 -22.67 4.04
C GLY A 174 -12.25 -21.18 4.04
N GLU A 175 -12.23 -20.58 5.22
CA GLU A 175 -12.38 -19.14 5.42
C GLU A 175 -11.26 -18.38 4.69
N VAL A 176 -11.56 -17.19 4.15
CA VAL A 176 -10.57 -16.35 3.44
C VAL A 176 -10.21 -15.17 4.33
N ASP A 177 -9.19 -15.35 5.17
CA ASP A 177 -8.68 -14.31 6.10
C ASP A 177 -7.69 -13.35 5.42
N THR A 178 -7.55 -13.46 4.11
CA THR A 178 -6.62 -12.68 3.31
C THR A 178 -7.36 -11.77 2.34
N GLN A 179 -6.81 -10.59 2.05
CA GLN A 179 -7.37 -9.76 0.99
C GLN A 179 -7.20 -10.46 -0.35
N PRO A 180 -8.27 -10.67 -1.13
CA PRO A 180 -8.14 -11.16 -2.49
C PRO A 180 -7.27 -10.23 -3.33
N LEU A 181 -6.34 -10.77 -4.09
CA LEU A 181 -5.47 -9.99 -4.97
C LEU A 181 -5.92 -10.12 -6.43
N TYR A 182 -5.68 -9.09 -7.21
CA TYR A 182 -6.11 -9.06 -8.61
C TYR A 182 -4.95 -8.72 -9.53
N ALA A 183 -4.72 -9.58 -10.53
CA ALA A 183 -3.76 -9.34 -11.58
C ALA A 183 -4.43 -9.33 -12.96
N SER A 184 -4.28 -8.23 -13.66
CA SER A 184 -4.80 -8.06 -15.02
C SER A 184 -3.88 -8.70 -16.05
N GLY A 185 -4.44 -9.16 -17.17
CA GLY A 185 -3.66 -9.55 -18.32
C GLY A 185 -2.66 -10.69 -18.08
N VAL A 186 -2.99 -11.67 -17.26
CA VAL A 186 -2.15 -12.85 -17.04
C VAL A 186 -2.23 -13.78 -18.24
N THR A 187 -1.09 -14.10 -18.85
CA THR A 187 -0.99 -15.07 -19.94
C THR A 187 -0.99 -16.47 -19.37
N LEU A 188 -1.96 -17.30 -19.74
CA LEU A 188 -2.07 -18.68 -19.26
C LEU A 188 -1.34 -19.66 -20.19
N PRO A 189 -0.70 -20.73 -19.68
CA PRO A 189 -0.09 -21.78 -20.51
C PRO A 189 -1.06 -22.49 -21.44
N SER A 190 -2.34 -22.58 -21.07
CA SER A 190 -3.41 -23.12 -21.90
C SER A 190 -3.80 -22.22 -23.09
N GLY A 191 -3.17 -21.07 -23.19
CA GLY A 191 -3.44 -20.02 -24.16
C GLY A 191 -4.47 -19.00 -23.68
N GLY A 192 -4.32 -17.78 -24.20
CA GLY A 192 -5.17 -16.64 -23.88
C GLY A 192 -4.71 -15.84 -22.67
N ILE A 193 -5.26 -14.63 -22.59
CA ILE A 193 -4.98 -13.67 -21.53
C ILE A 193 -6.21 -13.58 -20.63
N ARG A 194 -6.02 -13.57 -19.33
CA ARG A 194 -7.10 -13.48 -18.33
C ARG A 194 -6.78 -12.43 -17.28
N ASN A 195 -7.83 -11.82 -16.76
CA ASN A 195 -7.75 -11.13 -15.49
C ASN A 195 -8.01 -12.16 -14.39
N VAL A 196 -7.15 -12.24 -13.40
CA VAL A 196 -7.14 -13.32 -12.42
C VAL A 196 -7.28 -12.74 -11.01
N LEU A 197 -8.20 -13.33 -10.25
CA LEU A 197 -8.35 -13.08 -8.81
C LEU A 197 -7.67 -14.21 -8.04
N TYR A 198 -6.81 -13.85 -7.09
CA TYR A 198 -6.14 -14.79 -6.21
C TYR A 198 -6.73 -14.71 -4.81
N ALA A 199 -6.94 -15.85 -4.19
CA ALA A 199 -7.38 -15.96 -2.81
C ALA A 199 -6.59 -17.05 -2.08
N ALA A 200 -6.35 -16.84 -0.80
CA ALA A 200 -5.71 -17.83 0.05
C ALA A 200 -6.64 -18.16 1.24
N SER A 201 -6.82 -19.44 1.52
CA SER A 201 -7.74 -19.92 2.54
C SER A 201 -7.03 -20.34 3.83
N GLU A 202 -7.73 -20.29 4.95
CA GLU A 202 -7.27 -20.85 6.22
C GLU A 202 -7.07 -22.37 6.17
N HIS A 203 -7.65 -23.06 5.17
CA HIS A 203 -7.35 -24.49 4.92
C HIS A 203 -5.96 -24.72 4.33
N GLY A 204 -5.23 -23.65 3.95
CA GLY A 204 -3.88 -23.76 3.39
C GLY A 204 -3.87 -23.91 1.86
N SER A 205 -4.90 -23.48 1.17
CA SER A 205 -4.99 -23.47 -0.30
C SER A 205 -4.88 -22.07 -0.88
N VAL A 206 -4.26 -21.97 -2.04
CA VAL A 206 -4.26 -20.78 -2.89
C VAL A 206 -5.06 -21.07 -4.16
N TYR A 207 -5.97 -20.17 -4.49
CA TYR A 207 -6.82 -20.22 -5.67
C TYR A 207 -6.47 -19.12 -6.65
N ALA A 208 -6.55 -19.42 -7.94
CA ALA A 208 -6.67 -18.45 -9.00
C ALA A 208 -8.02 -18.62 -9.69
N PHE A 209 -8.83 -17.58 -9.70
CA PHE A 209 -10.11 -17.54 -10.38
C PHE A 209 -10.03 -16.62 -11.61
N ASP A 210 -10.61 -17.03 -12.72
CA ASP A 210 -10.91 -16.10 -13.81
C ASP A 210 -11.85 -15.00 -13.29
N ALA A 211 -11.36 -13.77 -13.22
CA ALA A 211 -12.09 -12.66 -12.63
C ALA A 211 -13.37 -12.30 -13.40
N THR A 212 -13.53 -12.75 -14.64
CA THR A 212 -14.72 -12.50 -15.47
C THR A 212 -15.79 -13.56 -15.28
N SER A 213 -15.43 -14.85 -15.33
CA SER A 213 -16.36 -15.96 -15.24
C SER A 213 -16.55 -16.50 -13.83
N GLY A 214 -15.59 -16.28 -12.94
CA GLY A 214 -15.52 -16.90 -11.61
C GLY A 214 -15.02 -18.35 -11.62
N ALA A 215 -14.62 -18.88 -12.78
CA ALA A 215 -14.11 -20.24 -12.89
C ALA A 215 -12.73 -20.37 -12.23
N VAL A 216 -12.50 -21.49 -11.56
CA VAL A 216 -11.16 -21.83 -11.03
C VAL A 216 -10.24 -22.10 -12.21
N ILE A 217 -9.11 -21.36 -12.28
CA ILE A 217 -8.03 -21.60 -13.24
C ILE A 217 -7.09 -22.66 -12.66
N TRP A 218 -6.68 -22.48 -11.41
CA TRP A 218 -5.90 -23.45 -10.66
C TRP A 218 -6.17 -23.30 -9.15
N GLN A 219 -5.87 -24.37 -8.42
CA GLN A 219 -5.85 -24.43 -6.96
C GLN A 219 -4.57 -25.17 -6.56
N SER A 220 -3.84 -24.64 -5.58
CA SER A 220 -2.65 -25.26 -5.01
C SER A 220 -2.81 -25.40 -3.51
N GLY A 221 -2.84 -26.62 -3.00
CA GLY A 221 -2.76 -26.92 -1.57
C GLY A 221 -1.32 -26.85 -1.10
N LEU A 222 -1.06 -26.13 -0.01
CA LEU A 222 0.29 -25.90 0.52
C LEU A 222 0.63 -26.80 1.73
N LEU A 223 -0.23 -27.74 2.03
CA LEU A 223 0.00 -28.73 3.10
C LEU A 223 0.99 -29.79 2.63
N GLY A 224 1.96 -30.08 3.46
CA GLY A 224 2.86 -31.22 3.25
C GLY A 224 2.15 -32.57 3.43
N ALA A 225 2.80 -33.66 3.05
CA ALA A 225 2.26 -35.00 3.24
C ALA A 225 2.00 -35.28 4.73
N ASN A 226 0.77 -35.67 5.08
CA ASN A 226 0.30 -35.91 6.46
C ASN A 226 0.31 -34.65 7.36
N GLU A 227 0.30 -33.48 6.77
CA GLU A 227 0.10 -32.22 7.48
C GLU A 227 -1.36 -31.77 7.41
N GLN A 228 -1.76 -30.92 8.34
CA GLN A 228 -3.04 -30.22 8.38
C GLN A 228 -2.81 -28.75 8.72
N PRO A 229 -3.76 -27.86 8.45
CA PRO A 229 -3.65 -26.47 8.88
C PRO A 229 -3.43 -26.39 10.40
N THR A 230 -2.75 -25.38 10.89
CA THR A 230 -2.76 -25.04 12.32
C THR A 230 -4.16 -24.60 12.72
N ASP A 231 -4.41 -24.51 14.01
CA ASP A 231 -5.70 -24.02 14.54
C ASP A 231 -5.49 -22.85 15.53
N SER A 232 -6.60 -22.22 15.89
CA SER A 232 -6.62 -21.10 16.85
C SER A 232 -6.35 -21.51 18.31
N GLY A 233 -6.08 -22.78 18.57
CA GLY A 233 -5.82 -23.30 19.92
C GLY A 233 -6.96 -23.01 20.90
N THR A 234 -6.60 -22.55 22.10
CA THR A 234 -7.54 -22.29 23.21
C THR A 234 -8.22 -20.93 23.17
N CYS A 235 -7.96 -20.12 22.14
CA CYS A 235 -8.43 -18.74 22.08
C CYS A 235 -9.87 -18.55 21.65
N THR A 236 -10.42 -19.56 21.06
CA THR A 236 -11.85 -19.59 20.67
C THR A 236 -12.49 -20.85 21.27
N SER A 237 -13.77 -20.76 21.58
CA SER A 237 -14.56 -21.92 22.05
C SER A 237 -14.65 -23.04 21.00
N THR A 238 -14.38 -22.72 19.74
CA THR A 238 -14.30 -23.66 18.62
C THR A 238 -13.00 -23.39 17.89
N PRO A 239 -12.05 -24.33 17.84
CA PRO A 239 -10.83 -24.19 17.06
C PRO A 239 -11.15 -23.92 15.60
N GLN A 240 -10.54 -22.89 15.04
CA GLN A 240 -10.63 -22.54 13.62
C GLN A 240 -9.31 -22.85 12.94
N GLU A 241 -9.36 -23.31 11.70
CA GLU A 241 -8.16 -23.50 10.89
C GLU A 241 -7.42 -22.18 10.68
N ARG A 242 -6.10 -22.22 10.59
CA ARG A 242 -5.22 -21.07 10.40
C ARG A 242 -4.04 -21.40 9.50
N GLY A 243 -4.35 -21.96 8.33
CA GLY A 243 -3.31 -22.34 7.35
C GLY A 243 -2.66 -21.12 6.69
N ILE A 244 -3.44 -20.21 6.10
CA ILE A 244 -2.91 -18.97 5.52
C ILE A 244 -3.70 -17.80 6.08
N THR A 245 -3.05 -16.98 6.90
CA THR A 245 -3.66 -15.85 7.62
C THR A 245 -3.10 -14.48 7.21
N ALA A 246 -1.96 -14.46 6.51
CA ALA A 246 -1.36 -13.23 6.00
C ALA A 246 -1.71 -13.05 4.52
N THR A 247 -2.20 -11.88 4.14
CA THR A 247 -2.44 -11.57 2.73
C THR A 247 -1.16 -11.73 1.91
N PRO A 248 -1.17 -12.52 0.83
CA PRO A 248 -0.05 -12.71 -0.07
C PRO A 248 0.43 -11.40 -0.72
N VAL A 249 1.56 -11.45 -1.42
CA VAL A 249 2.02 -10.35 -2.28
C VAL A 249 2.45 -10.90 -3.63
N ILE A 250 2.17 -10.17 -4.71
CA ILE A 250 2.50 -10.58 -6.07
C ILE A 250 3.62 -9.70 -6.63
N ASP A 251 4.64 -10.36 -7.21
CA ASP A 251 5.67 -9.74 -8.05
C ASP A 251 5.48 -10.18 -9.50
N ARG A 252 5.01 -9.27 -10.35
CA ARG A 252 4.79 -9.53 -11.79
C ARG A 252 6.10 -9.72 -12.58
N THR A 253 7.23 -9.38 -11.98
CA THR A 253 8.54 -9.39 -12.65
C THR A 253 9.35 -10.65 -12.38
N ARG A 254 8.88 -11.55 -11.51
CA ARG A 254 9.59 -12.76 -11.09
C ARG A 254 8.95 -14.03 -11.66
N GLY A 255 9.78 -15.02 -11.96
CA GLY A 255 9.33 -16.26 -12.59
C GLY A 255 8.86 -16.07 -14.04
N PRO A 256 8.31 -17.12 -14.66
CA PRO A 256 7.87 -17.09 -16.05
C PRO A 256 6.67 -16.18 -16.32
N HIS A 257 5.74 -16.09 -15.36
CA HIS A 257 4.47 -15.35 -15.53
C HIS A 257 4.23 -14.34 -14.41
N GLY A 258 5.10 -14.26 -13.41
CA GLY A 258 4.95 -13.58 -12.14
C GLY A 258 4.92 -14.57 -10.98
N ALA A 259 5.20 -14.12 -9.75
CA ALA A 259 5.19 -14.93 -8.54
C ALA A 259 4.24 -14.36 -7.50
N ILE A 260 3.44 -15.23 -6.86
CA ILE A 260 2.69 -14.91 -5.65
C ILE A 260 3.39 -15.54 -4.45
N TYR A 261 3.76 -14.73 -3.46
CA TYR A 261 4.42 -15.17 -2.24
C TYR A 261 3.40 -15.36 -1.13
N VAL A 262 3.49 -16.50 -0.45
CA VAL A 262 2.52 -16.94 0.57
C VAL A 262 3.27 -17.54 1.76
N ILE A 263 2.76 -17.34 2.97
CA ILE A 263 3.22 -18.09 4.15
C ILE A 263 2.10 -19.03 4.58
N ALA A 264 2.42 -20.33 4.60
CA ALA A 264 1.53 -21.37 5.09
C ALA A 264 1.95 -21.83 6.48
N ASN A 265 0.95 -22.02 7.37
CA ASN A 265 1.10 -22.52 8.72
C ASN A 265 0.48 -23.91 8.79
N THR A 266 1.27 -24.92 9.07
CA THR A 266 0.84 -26.31 9.11
C THR A 266 1.27 -26.97 10.42
N LYS A 267 0.67 -28.10 10.75
CA LYS A 267 1.14 -28.98 11.81
C LYS A 267 1.19 -30.41 11.31
N ASP A 268 2.21 -31.13 11.69
CA ASP A 268 2.36 -32.55 11.39
C ASP A 268 1.50 -33.45 12.30
N SER A 269 1.56 -34.75 12.09
CA SER A 269 0.81 -35.73 12.88
C SER A 269 1.26 -35.82 14.36
N ALA A 270 2.45 -35.30 14.69
CA ALA A 270 2.93 -35.17 16.06
C ALA A 270 2.49 -33.85 16.72
N GLY A 271 1.85 -32.96 15.97
CA GLY A 271 1.41 -31.64 16.41
C GLY A 271 2.50 -30.57 16.33
N THR A 272 3.64 -30.86 15.68
CA THR A 272 4.71 -29.87 15.46
C THR A 272 4.25 -28.83 14.46
N VAL A 273 4.27 -27.56 14.85
CA VAL A 273 3.91 -26.44 13.96
C VAL A 273 5.07 -26.12 13.03
N ILE A 274 4.76 -26.00 11.76
CA ILE A 274 5.71 -25.76 10.68
C ILE A 274 5.21 -24.55 9.89
N GLN A 275 6.11 -23.61 9.61
CA GLN A 275 5.80 -22.46 8.76
C GLN A 275 6.75 -22.45 7.57
N ARG A 276 6.19 -22.22 6.38
CA ARG A 276 6.95 -22.16 5.13
C ARG A 276 6.56 -20.93 4.32
N VAL A 277 7.56 -20.31 3.70
CA VAL A 277 7.33 -19.34 2.64
C VAL A 277 7.32 -20.08 1.30
N HIS A 278 6.29 -19.80 0.52
CA HIS A 278 6.06 -20.35 -0.82
C HIS A 278 6.15 -19.23 -1.85
N ALA A 279 6.53 -19.54 -3.06
CA ALA A 279 6.36 -18.69 -4.23
C ALA A 279 5.71 -19.53 -5.33
N LEU A 280 4.52 -19.16 -5.74
CA LEU A 280 3.78 -19.87 -6.78
C LEU A 280 3.76 -19.02 -8.05
N ASP A 281 3.90 -19.67 -9.20
CA ASP A 281 3.68 -19.04 -10.50
C ASP A 281 2.21 -18.63 -10.63
N ILE A 282 1.97 -17.36 -10.92
CA ILE A 282 0.60 -16.81 -10.94
C ILE A 282 -0.30 -17.39 -12.04
N ALA A 283 0.27 -17.97 -13.10
CA ALA A 283 -0.50 -18.58 -14.19
C ALA A 283 -0.78 -20.07 -13.99
N THR A 284 0.03 -20.77 -13.17
CA THR A 284 -0.03 -22.23 -13.05
C THR A 284 -0.25 -22.73 -11.63
N GLY A 285 0.04 -21.92 -10.61
CA GLY A 285 0.04 -22.36 -9.21
C GLY A 285 1.22 -23.27 -8.83
N SER A 286 2.19 -23.47 -9.72
CA SER A 286 3.36 -24.32 -9.47
C SER A 286 4.38 -23.60 -8.59
N GLU A 287 5.04 -24.34 -7.69
CA GLU A 287 6.13 -23.81 -6.88
C GLU A 287 7.28 -23.29 -7.75
N LEU A 288 7.82 -22.14 -7.36
CA LEU A 288 8.97 -21.49 -7.98
C LEU A 288 10.18 -21.52 -7.04
N PHE A 289 11.35 -21.21 -7.59
CA PHE A 289 12.61 -20.97 -6.85
C PHE A 289 13.02 -22.11 -5.92
N SER A 290 12.70 -23.37 -6.29
CA SER A 290 12.92 -24.56 -5.47
C SER A 290 12.23 -24.50 -4.09
N GLY A 291 11.14 -23.75 -3.99
CA GLY A 291 10.30 -23.69 -2.78
C GLY A 291 9.56 -25.00 -2.48
N PRO A 292 8.85 -25.07 -1.36
CA PRO A 292 8.80 -24.08 -0.29
C PRO A 292 10.05 -24.03 0.60
N MET A 293 10.28 -22.89 1.28
CA MET A 293 11.39 -22.74 2.22
C MET A 293 10.88 -22.70 3.67
N LEU A 294 11.48 -23.51 4.55
CA LEU A 294 11.17 -23.52 5.98
C LEU A 294 11.58 -22.20 6.62
N ILE A 295 10.67 -21.61 7.39
CA ILE A 295 10.93 -20.37 8.12
C ILE A 295 11.67 -20.67 9.41
N GLN A 296 12.89 -20.20 9.49
CA GLN A 296 13.76 -20.29 10.65
C GLN A 296 14.50 -18.97 10.84
N ALA A 297 14.65 -18.54 12.08
CA ALA A 297 15.43 -17.37 12.42
C ALA A 297 16.03 -17.51 13.81
N SER A 298 17.17 -16.86 14.01
CA SER A 298 17.76 -16.67 15.31
C SER A 298 18.14 -15.21 15.49
N ALA A 299 17.98 -14.70 16.69
CA ALA A 299 18.35 -13.35 17.06
C ALA A 299 19.40 -13.38 18.16
N ASN A 300 20.27 -12.39 18.16
CA ASN A 300 21.26 -12.10 19.18
C ASN A 300 21.27 -10.58 19.43
N ALA A 301 22.21 -10.07 20.20
CA ALA A 301 22.29 -8.64 20.50
C ALA A 301 22.41 -7.73 19.23
N GLY A 302 22.86 -8.27 18.09
CA GLY A 302 23.04 -7.49 16.86
C GLY A 302 21.77 -7.33 16.02
N ASN A 303 20.80 -8.26 16.15
CA ASN A 303 19.53 -8.22 15.43
C ASN A 303 18.31 -8.36 16.37
N SER A 304 18.43 -7.80 17.57
CA SER A 304 17.36 -7.72 18.57
C SER A 304 17.16 -6.29 19.02
N VAL A 305 15.92 -5.93 19.26
CA VAL A 305 15.55 -4.70 19.97
C VAL A 305 15.20 -5.10 21.40
N ASN A 306 15.80 -4.48 22.39
CA ASN A 306 15.62 -4.73 23.84
C ASN A 306 16.02 -6.12 24.34
N SER A 307 16.81 -6.90 23.63
CA SER A 307 17.29 -8.20 24.11
C SER A 307 18.76 -8.42 23.74
N SER A 308 19.54 -8.88 24.73
CA SER A 308 20.90 -9.36 24.51
C SER A 308 20.98 -10.89 24.51
N ALA A 309 19.91 -11.58 24.90
CA ALA A 309 19.84 -13.03 24.90
C ALA A 309 19.58 -13.57 23.51
N SER A 310 20.20 -14.72 23.18
CA SER A 310 19.88 -15.44 21.96
C SER A 310 18.45 -15.95 21.99
N GLN A 311 17.71 -15.70 20.92
CA GLN A 311 16.33 -16.15 20.72
C GLN A 311 16.25 -16.92 19.42
N ASN A 312 15.54 -18.04 19.43
CA ASN A 312 15.19 -18.76 18.21
C ASN A 312 13.71 -18.55 17.91
N PHE A 313 13.40 -18.45 16.63
CA PHE A 313 12.02 -18.41 16.18
C PHE A 313 11.34 -19.75 16.45
N ASP A 314 10.17 -19.69 17.05
CA ASP A 314 9.32 -20.85 17.32
C ASP A 314 7.97 -20.66 16.62
N ALA A 315 7.71 -21.45 15.60
CA ALA A 315 6.50 -21.38 14.79
C ALA A 315 5.21 -21.62 15.62
N ALA A 316 5.29 -22.34 16.73
CA ALA A 316 4.13 -22.55 17.60
C ALA A 316 3.78 -21.31 18.45
N ARG A 317 4.74 -20.42 18.66
CA ARG A 317 4.57 -19.19 19.45
C ARG A 317 4.22 -17.96 18.64
N TYR A 318 4.55 -17.94 17.35
CA TYR A 318 4.40 -16.79 16.47
C TYR A 318 3.65 -17.16 15.21
N GLN A 319 2.82 -16.24 14.73
CA GLN A 319 2.09 -16.40 13.47
C GLN A 319 2.21 -15.12 12.62
N PRO A 320 2.19 -15.23 11.29
CA PRO A 320 2.11 -14.06 10.43
C PRO A 320 0.70 -13.47 10.56
N LEU A 321 0.60 -12.23 11.05
CA LEU A 321 -0.66 -11.55 11.33
C LEU A 321 -1.00 -10.49 10.29
N ALA A 322 -0.02 -10.10 9.50
CA ALA A 322 -0.09 -8.95 8.62
C ALA A 322 0.18 -9.36 7.18
N GLY A 323 -0.40 -8.65 6.22
CA GLY A 323 -0.09 -8.88 4.80
C GLY A 323 1.39 -8.74 4.50
N LEU A 324 1.86 -9.60 3.62
CA LEU A 324 3.25 -9.58 3.17
C LEU A 324 3.55 -8.28 2.43
N GLN A 325 4.80 -7.82 2.54
CA GLN A 325 5.27 -6.61 1.89
C GLN A 325 6.44 -6.94 0.96
N LEU A 326 6.37 -6.50 -0.29
CA LEU A 326 7.46 -6.65 -1.26
C LEU A 326 8.19 -5.32 -1.41
N VAL A 327 9.48 -5.31 -1.09
CA VAL A 327 10.33 -4.13 -1.16
C VAL A 327 11.74 -4.52 -1.60
N ASN A 328 12.28 -3.83 -2.58
CA ASN A 328 13.67 -3.99 -3.04
C ASN A 328 14.06 -5.46 -3.31
N GLY A 329 13.15 -6.24 -3.91
CA GLY A 329 13.38 -7.66 -4.24
C GLY A 329 13.38 -8.60 -3.03
N LYS A 330 12.83 -8.18 -1.90
CA LYS A 330 12.65 -8.98 -0.69
C LYS A 330 11.19 -9.00 -0.27
N VAL A 331 10.73 -10.14 0.20
CA VAL A 331 9.41 -10.32 0.82
C VAL A 331 9.57 -10.20 2.32
N PHE A 332 8.86 -9.27 2.93
CA PHE A 332 8.85 -9.04 4.37
C PHE A 332 7.57 -9.60 4.99
N ALA A 333 7.73 -10.21 6.16
CA ALA A 333 6.65 -10.72 6.98
C ALA A 333 6.82 -10.28 8.43
N ALA A 334 5.71 -9.92 9.07
CA ALA A 334 5.67 -9.61 10.48
C ALA A 334 4.94 -10.72 11.24
N PHE A 335 5.57 -11.21 12.30
CA PHE A 335 5.06 -12.30 13.13
C PHE A 335 4.77 -11.78 14.53
N GLY A 336 3.52 -11.87 14.93
CA GLY A 336 3.09 -11.58 16.28
C GLY A 336 2.87 -12.85 17.10
N PRO A 337 2.62 -12.69 18.41
CA PRO A 337 2.35 -13.84 19.28
C PRO A 337 1.09 -14.59 18.82
N ASN A 338 1.21 -15.91 18.78
CA ASN A 338 0.07 -16.77 18.57
C ASN A 338 -0.84 -16.73 19.79
N CYS A 339 -2.13 -16.94 19.57
CA CYS A 339 -3.12 -16.93 20.63
C CYS A 339 -2.81 -17.97 21.71
N GLY A 340 -2.88 -17.57 22.99
CA GLY A 340 -2.56 -18.43 24.13
C GLY A 340 -1.05 -18.59 24.43
N ALA A 341 -0.18 -18.13 23.57
CA ALA A 341 1.25 -18.06 23.89
C ALA A 341 1.50 -16.81 24.77
N ALA A 342 2.12 -16.99 25.92
CA ALA A 342 2.67 -15.87 26.70
C ALA A 342 3.91 -15.32 25.95
N ALA A 343 3.72 -14.79 24.75
CA ALA A 343 4.78 -14.23 23.94
C ALA A 343 4.61 -12.71 23.92
N ASP A 344 5.51 -12.06 24.61
CA ASP A 344 5.56 -10.60 24.72
C ASP A 344 6.45 -9.99 23.65
N SER A 345 6.71 -10.70 22.56
CA SER A 345 7.69 -10.33 21.55
C SER A 345 7.15 -10.60 20.14
N SER A 346 7.82 -10.03 19.16
CA SER A 346 7.45 -10.15 17.73
C SER A 346 8.69 -10.28 16.87
N TRP A 347 8.51 -10.69 15.63
CA TRP A 347 9.57 -10.79 14.63
C TRP A 347 9.19 -10.05 13.36
N ILE A 348 10.17 -9.44 12.72
CA ILE A 348 10.11 -9.07 11.31
C ILE A 348 11.15 -9.90 10.59
N MET A 349 10.75 -10.57 9.52
CA MET A 349 11.66 -11.37 8.70
C MET A 349 11.56 -10.97 7.25
N SER A 350 12.64 -11.17 6.52
CA SER A 350 12.66 -10.98 5.07
C SER A 350 13.26 -12.18 4.38
N PHE A 351 12.73 -12.44 3.18
CA PHE A 351 13.13 -13.51 2.29
C PHE A 351 13.48 -12.91 0.93
N ASP A 352 14.55 -13.41 0.31
CA ASP A 352 14.91 -12.98 -1.04
C ASP A 352 13.84 -13.45 -2.04
N ALA A 353 13.32 -12.54 -2.84
CA ALA A 353 12.20 -12.83 -3.74
C ALA A 353 12.56 -13.73 -4.93
N ALA A 354 13.84 -13.98 -5.20
CA ALA A 354 14.29 -14.84 -6.30
C ALA A 354 14.71 -16.25 -5.85
N SER A 355 14.96 -16.45 -4.54
CA SER A 355 15.46 -17.72 -4.02
C SER A 355 14.70 -18.25 -2.81
N LEU A 356 13.80 -17.43 -2.22
CA LEU A 356 13.13 -17.65 -0.94
C LEU A 356 14.08 -17.78 0.26
N GLY A 357 15.38 -17.63 0.04
CA GLY A 357 16.38 -17.70 1.12
C GLY A 357 16.19 -16.60 2.16
N PRO A 358 16.53 -16.84 3.45
CA PRO A 358 16.44 -15.84 4.49
C PRO A 358 17.36 -14.65 4.17
N ALA A 359 16.81 -13.43 4.19
CA ALA A 359 17.53 -12.21 3.83
C ALA A 359 17.71 -11.26 5.03
N GLY A 360 17.02 -11.51 6.14
CA GLY A 360 17.17 -10.75 7.37
C GLY A 360 16.09 -11.11 8.39
N SER A 361 16.41 -10.93 9.66
CA SER A 361 15.47 -11.10 10.77
C SER A 361 15.73 -10.06 11.85
N LEU A 362 14.68 -9.59 12.48
CA LEU A 362 14.73 -8.67 13.62
C LEU A 362 13.75 -9.15 14.69
N TYR A 363 14.27 -9.36 15.89
CA TYR A 363 13.49 -9.72 17.06
C TYR A 363 13.14 -8.46 17.85
N LEU A 364 11.86 -8.28 18.16
CA LEU A 364 11.34 -7.13 18.88
C LEU A 364 10.85 -7.64 20.26
N ALA A 365 11.67 -7.45 21.28
CA ALA A 365 11.30 -7.74 22.68
C ALA A 365 10.64 -6.52 23.33
N PRO A 366 9.67 -6.69 24.25
CA PRO A 366 9.13 -5.59 25.04
C PRO A 366 10.18 -5.07 26.01
N ALA A 367 10.12 -3.79 26.33
CA ALA A 367 11.04 -3.19 27.31
C ALA A 367 10.68 -3.55 28.75
N ALA A 368 9.40 -3.72 29.06
CA ALA A 368 8.88 -4.19 30.36
C ALA A 368 7.38 -4.52 30.23
N GLY A 369 6.94 -5.65 30.79
CA GLY A 369 5.54 -6.07 30.82
C GLY A 369 5.05 -6.77 29.55
N PRO A 370 3.79 -7.23 29.51
CA PRO A 370 3.30 -8.22 28.56
C PRO A 370 2.75 -7.61 27.25
N ASN A 371 3.41 -6.65 26.61
CA ASN A 371 2.91 -6.07 25.37
C ASN A 371 4.04 -5.93 24.33
N ALA A 372 4.17 -6.95 23.49
CA ALA A 372 4.92 -6.86 22.25
C ALA A 372 4.34 -5.78 21.33
N PRO A 373 5.13 -5.26 20.37
CA PRO A 373 4.57 -4.45 19.28
C PRO A 373 3.39 -5.18 18.66
N GLY A 374 2.20 -4.60 18.80
CA GLY A 374 1.01 -5.13 18.18
C GLY A 374 1.10 -4.93 16.66
N PHE A 375 1.46 -5.99 15.93
CA PHE A 375 1.21 -5.98 14.48
C PHE A 375 -0.29 -6.08 14.27
N THR A 376 -0.87 -5.05 13.69
CA THR A 376 -2.26 -5.12 13.25
C THR A 376 -2.33 -5.84 11.91
N ALA A 377 -3.51 -6.33 11.56
CA ALA A 377 -3.77 -6.90 10.25
C ALA A 377 -3.47 -5.93 9.09
N ALA A 378 -3.38 -4.63 9.35
CA ALA A 378 -2.97 -3.63 8.36
C ALA A 378 -1.54 -3.82 7.84
N GLY A 379 -0.68 -4.47 8.60
CA GLY A 379 0.63 -4.90 8.13
C GLY A 379 1.73 -3.84 8.14
N LEU A 380 2.85 -4.23 7.54
CA LEU A 380 3.96 -3.33 7.25
C LEU A 380 3.59 -2.42 6.08
N SER A 381 3.73 -1.12 6.23
CA SER A 381 3.74 -0.18 5.10
C SER A 381 5.18 0.14 4.71
N ALA A 382 5.38 0.56 3.47
CA ALA A 382 6.69 0.93 2.97
C ALA A 382 6.65 2.23 2.17
N ASP A 383 7.75 2.97 2.21
CA ASP A 383 7.94 4.13 1.34
C ASP A 383 8.74 3.79 0.07
N SER A 384 8.90 4.78 -0.80
CA SER A 384 9.65 4.66 -2.05
C SER A 384 11.15 4.42 -1.86
N ALA A 385 11.71 4.74 -0.69
CA ALA A 385 13.10 4.43 -0.33
C ALA A 385 13.27 2.97 0.13
N GLY A 386 12.17 2.30 0.42
CA GLY A 386 12.14 0.93 0.91
C GLY A 386 12.27 0.82 2.42
N ASP A 387 12.08 1.92 3.16
CA ASP A 387 11.95 1.87 4.61
C ASP A 387 10.55 1.35 4.98
N LEU A 388 10.49 0.54 6.03
CA LEU A 388 9.24 -0.05 6.52
C LEU A 388 8.71 0.73 7.72
N TYR A 389 7.39 0.78 7.85
CA TYR A 389 6.72 1.47 8.94
C TYR A 389 5.69 0.59 9.60
N ILE A 390 5.60 0.74 10.94
CA ILE A 390 4.56 0.16 11.78
C ILE A 390 3.98 1.27 12.64
N PHE A 391 2.67 1.28 12.82
CA PHE A 391 1.99 2.05 13.84
C PHE A 391 1.17 1.12 14.71
N GLY A 392 1.36 1.18 16.01
CA GLY A 392 0.64 0.33 16.94
C GLY A 392 0.99 0.63 18.38
N GLN A 393 0.30 -0.06 19.29
CA GLN A 393 0.66 -0.02 20.69
C GLN A 393 2.03 -0.67 20.90
N ALA A 394 2.90 0.02 21.60
CA ALA A 394 4.21 -0.48 21.89
C ALA A 394 4.68 -0.02 23.27
N THR A 395 5.24 -0.95 24.05
CA THR A 395 6.05 -0.63 25.22
C THR A 395 7.50 -0.59 24.79
N TYR A 396 7.94 0.56 24.30
CA TYR A 396 9.33 0.75 23.92
C TYR A 396 10.06 1.65 24.90
N ALA A 397 11.32 1.36 25.01
CA ALA A 397 12.26 2.13 25.74
C ALA A 397 12.87 3.21 24.83
N SER A 398 13.25 4.36 25.35
CA SER A 398 13.92 5.43 24.59
C SER A 398 15.37 5.02 24.25
N HIS A 399 15.82 5.42 23.07
CA HIS A 399 17.18 5.14 22.61
C HIS A 399 18.21 5.97 23.40
N ALA A 400 19.25 5.33 23.93
CA ALA A 400 20.40 6.04 24.46
C ALA A 400 21.32 6.45 23.28
N PRO A 401 21.70 7.74 23.14
CA PRO A 401 22.59 8.17 22.07
C PRO A 401 23.89 7.37 22.07
N GLY A 402 24.20 6.74 20.93
CA GLY A 402 25.48 6.03 20.72
C GLY A 402 25.47 4.53 20.98
N SER A 403 24.36 3.91 21.43
CA SER A 403 24.23 2.46 21.52
C SER A 403 23.30 1.93 20.42
N ALA A 404 23.80 1.02 19.59
CA ALA A 404 22.96 0.29 18.66
C ALA A 404 21.93 -0.55 19.45
N ASN A 405 20.65 -0.39 19.15
CA ASN A 405 19.54 -1.24 19.60
C ASN A 405 19.17 -1.23 21.09
N VAL A 406 19.48 -0.19 21.86
CA VAL A 406 19.00 -0.07 23.25
C VAL A 406 17.89 0.96 23.34
N LEU A 407 16.67 0.50 23.64
CA LEU A 407 15.49 1.30 23.91
C LEU A 407 15.28 1.39 25.42
N VAL A 408 15.03 2.55 26.01
CA VAL A 408 14.88 2.79 27.48
C VAL A 408 13.39 2.75 27.88
N PRO A 409 12.97 2.14 29.01
CA PRO A 409 11.57 1.95 29.35
C PRO A 409 10.73 3.22 29.37
N ALA A 410 9.62 3.22 28.63
CA ALA A 410 8.62 4.27 28.65
C ALA A 410 7.23 3.66 28.83
N SER A 411 6.29 4.44 29.37
CA SER A 411 4.89 4.01 29.55
C SER A 411 4.26 3.55 28.22
N ALA A 412 3.32 2.61 28.28
CA ALA A 412 2.56 2.13 27.14
C ALA A 412 1.90 3.28 26.35
N GLY A 413 1.82 3.18 25.03
CA GLY A 413 1.19 4.15 24.15
C GLY A 413 1.36 3.78 22.68
N ASN A 414 0.70 4.51 21.80
CA ASN A 414 0.88 4.32 20.37
C ASN A 414 2.25 4.84 19.90
N ALA A 415 2.89 4.12 19.02
CA ALA A 415 4.18 4.50 18.44
C ALA A 415 4.25 4.20 16.94
N PHE A 416 4.93 5.08 16.22
CA PHE A 416 5.44 4.79 14.89
C PHE A 416 6.86 4.26 15.00
N LEU A 417 7.14 3.21 14.28
CA LEU A 417 8.46 2.61 14.15
C LEU A 417 8.89 2.64 12.69
N LYS A 418 10.12 3.02 12.43
CA LYS A 418 10.75 3.04 11.13
C LYS A 418 11.90 2.04 11.09
N PHE A 419 11.89 1.18 10.09
CA PHE A 419 12.94 0.18 9.87
C PHE A 419 13.60 0.41 8.52
N SER A 420 14.93 0.47 8.50
CA SER A 420 15.68 0.45 7.25
C SER A 420 15.83 -0.98 6.74
N THR A 421 15.80 -1.13 5.41
CA THR A 421 16.03 -2.40 4.71
C THR A 421 17.29 -2.40 3.85
N GLN A 422 18.02 -1.29 3.78
CA GLN A 422 19.14 -1.11 2.84
C GLN A 422 20.40 -1.89 3.21
N ASN A 423 20.79 -1.85 4.49
CA ASN A 423 22.00 -2.52 5.00
C ASN A 423 21.67 -3.64 5.98
N GLY A 424 20.58 -4.35 5.73
CA GLY A 424 19.97 -5.29 6.66
C GLY A 424 18.71 -4.69 7.28
N LEU A 425 17.97 -5.51 8.01
CA LEU A 425 16.75 -5.08 8.68
C LEU A 425 17.09 -4.52 10.07
N ALA A 426 16.87 -3.25 10.29
CA ALA A 426 17.18 -2.58 11.54
C ALA A 426 16.14 -1.49 11.88
N LEU A 427 15.78 -1.38 13.17
CA LEU A 427 15.02 -0.22 13.67
C LEU A 427 15.92 1.02 13.62
N THR A 428 15.57 2.02 12.83
CA THR A 428 16.38 3.22 12.62
C THR A 428 15.81 4.46 13.28
N ASP A 429 14.50 4.53 13.44
CA ASP A 429 13.85 5.68 14.06
C ASP A 429 12.49 5.29 14.64
N TYR A 430 11.97 6.06 15.59
CA TYR A 430 10.64 5.87 16.16
C TYR A 430 10.08 7.17 16.72
N SER A 431 8.75 7.26 16.80
CA SER A 431 8.07 8.34 17.49
C SER A 431 6.97 7.77 18.37
N LYS A 432 6.90 8.24 19.61
CA LYS A 432 5.80 7.95 20.51
C LYS A 432 4.77 9.07 20.41
N THR A 433 3.54 8.73 20.09
CA THR A 433 2.44 9.67 20.15
C THR A 433 2.11 9.93 21.62
N SER A 434 1.90 11.20 21.98
CA SER A 434 1.77 11.64 23.38
C SER A 434 0.72 10.85 24.18
N THR A 435 1.07 10.45 25.41
CA THR A 435 0.14 9.88 26.39
C THR A 435 -0.71 10.93 27.12
N SER A 436 -0.66 12.19 26.71
CA SER A 436 -1.35 13.32 27.37
C SER A 436 -2.75 13.61 26.83
N GLY A 437 -3.45 12.59 26.34
CA GLY A 437 -4.90 12.65 26.17
C GLY A 437 -5.63 12.64 27.53
N PRO A 438 -6.95 12.92 27.55
CA PRO A 438 -7.73 12.89 28.79
C PRO A 438 -7.51 11.57 29.52
N ALA A 439 -7.19 11.63 30.80
CA ALA A 439 -6.80 10.49 31.63
C ALA A 439 -7.84 9.34 31.72
N SER A 440 -9.04 9.53 31.15
CA SER A 440 -10.11 8.54 31.05
C SER A 440 -9.91 7.50 29.95
N VAL A 441 -8.89 7.64 29.08
CA VAL A 441 -8.76 6.88 27.82
C VAL A 441 -7.74 5.75 27.88
N ILE A 442 -6.89 5.71 28.92
CA ILE A 442 -5.89 4.65 29.08
C ILE A 442 -6.52 3.46 29.81
N ASN A 443 -7.41 2.76 29.15
CA ASN A 443 -7.89 1.48 29.65
C ASN A 443 -6.94 0.35 29.23
N SER A 444 -6.62 -0.50 30.19
CA SER A 444 -5.74 -1.67 30.16
C SER A 444 -6.28 -2.84 29.32
N GLY A 445 -6.73 -2.59 28.10
CA GLY A 445 -7.15 -3.62 27.15
C GLY A 445 -6.25 -3.62 25.92
N THR A 446 -6.29 -4.68 25.15
CA THR A 446 -5.61 -4.81 23.84
C THR A 446 -5.97 -3.63 22.95
N GLN A 447 -5.13 -2.61 22.94
CA GLN A 447 -5.35 -1.44 22.08
C GLN A 447 -4.84 -1.80 20.69
N THR A 448 -5.77 -1.95 19.77
CA THR A 448 -5.49 -2.12 18.35
C THR A 448 -5.28 -0.75 17.69
N SER A 449 -4.66 -0.71 16.53
CA SER A 449 -4.47 0.49 15.73
C SER A 449 -4.86 0.23 14.28
N SER A 450 -5.01 1.30 13.48
CA SER A 450 -5.28 1.19 12.04
C SER A 450 -4.06 0.69 11.23
N GLY A 451 -2.91 0.52 11.85
CA GLY A 451 -1.63 0.38 11.15
C GLY A 451 -1.07 1.72 10.68
N ALA A 452 0.14 1.69 10.14
CA ALA A 452 0.76 2.86 9.53
C ALA A 452 0.31 3.01 8.08
N LEU A 453 -0.13 4.20 7.72
CA LEU A 453 -0.47 4.59 6.36
C LEU A 453 0.59 5.59 5.88
N VAL A 454 1.38 5.19 4.90
CA VAL A 454 2.41 6.04 4.26
C VAL A 454 1.76 6.72 3.07
N VAL A 455 1.46 8.01 3.21
CA VAL A 455 0.82 8.76 2.11
C VAL A 455 1.86 9.16 1.05
N PRO A 456 1.43 9.38 -0.21
CA PRO A 456 2.28 9.96 -1.24
C PRO A 456 2.90 11.29 -0.79
N ASP A 457 4.01 11.67 -1.40
CA ASP A 457 4.66 12.93 -1.11
C ASP A 457 3.66 14.10 -1.25
N PHE A 458 3.57 14.91 -0.22
CA PHE A 458 2.65 16.03 -0.15
C PHE A 458 3.42 17.35 -0.29
N THR A 459 2.98 18.21 -1.21
CA THR A 459 3.57 19.55 -1.38
C THR A 459 2.62 20.58 -0.79
N ASP A 460 3.09 21.37 0.17
CA ASP A 460 2.32 22.46 0.78
C ASP A 460 2.26 23.70 -0.12
N ASP A 461 1.44 24.69 0.27
CA ASP A 461 1.24 25.93 -0.48
C ASP A 461 2.51 26.77 -0.62
N ALA A 462 3.51 26.54 0.23
CA ALA A 462 4.84 27.17 0.15
C ALA A 462 5.79 26.42 -0.79
N GLY A 463 5.35 25.34 -1.43
CA GLY A 463 6.16 24.50 -2.30
C GLY A 463 7.10 23.53 -1.56
N ARG A 464 6.91 23.34 -0.26
CA ARG A 464 7.70 22.41 0.55
C ARG A 464 7.13 21.00 0.40
N VAL A 465 7.98 20.03 0.09
CA VAL A 465 7.61 18.62 0.03
C VAL A 465 7.68 18.01 1.42
N TRP A 466 6.62 17.32 1.81
CA TRP A 466 6.48 16.59 3.06
C TRP A 466 6.35 15.10 2.79
N HIS A 467 7.05 14.32 3.56
CA HIS A 467 6.93 12.86 3.58
C HIS A 467 6.16 12.46 4.85
N LEU A 468 4.88 12.13 4.69
CA LEU A 468 3.97 11.95 5.83
C LEU A 468 3.61 10.48 6.07
N ALA A 469 3.40 10.16 7.35
CA ALA A 469 2.74 8.94 7.78
C ALA A 469 1.55 9.28 8.70
N LEU A 470 0.48 8.52 8.57
CA LEU A 470 -0.75 8.65 9.35
C LEU A 470 -1.02 7.37 10.13
N GLY A 471 -1.74 7.49 11.26
CA GLY A 471 -2.22 6.34 11.99
C GLY A 471 -3.30 6.73 13.00
N ALA A 472 -4.34 5.89 13.12
CA ALA A 472 -5.36 6.03 14.14
C ALA A 472 -5.10 5.05 15.28
N GLY A 473 -5.04 5.56 16.50
CA GLY A 473 -4.78 4.79 17.70
C GLY A 473 -6.06 4.35 18.42
N GLY A 474 -6.00 3.24 19.14
CA GLY A 474 -7.10 2.74 19.97
C GLY A 474 -7.51 3.66 21.13
N ASP A 475 -6.72 4.71 21.37
CA ASP A 475 -6.99 5.80 22.28
C ASP A 475 -7.89 6.91 21.70
N GLY A 476 -8.38 6.72 20.49
CA GLY A 476 -9.22 7.70 19.79
C GLY A 476 -8.43 8.85 19.14
N SER A 477 -7.12 8.73 19.03
CA SER A 477 -6.28 9.73 18.37
C SER A 477 -6.05 9.40 16.89
N ILE A 478 -5.86 10.46 16.07
CA ILE A 478 -5.28 10.35 14.73
C ILE A 478 -3.98 11.17 14.74
N SER A 479 -2.88 10.54 14.35
CA SER A 479 -1.56 11.15 14.34
C SER A 479 -1.06 11.39 12.92
N VAL A 480 -0.44 12.55 12.68
CA VAL A 480 0.26 12.92 11.46
C VAL A 480 1.74 13.14 11.81
N LEU A 481 2.62 12.43 11.13
CA LEU A 481 4.06 12.49 11.38
C LEU A 481 4.84 12.79 10.11
N ASN A 482 5.96 13.52 10.29
CA ASN A 482 7.00 13.58 9.26
C ASN A 482 7.88 12.32 9.38
N ARG A 483 7.87 11.45 8.34
CA ARG A 483 8.63 10.19 8.33
C ARG A 483 10.12 10.35 8.02
N ASP A 484 10.58 11.57 7.68
CA ASP A 484 12.01 11.85 7.52
C ASP A 484 12.72 11.84 8.87
N VAL A 485 12.03 12.28 9.93
CA VAL A 485 12.56 12.35 11.30
C VAL A 485 11.45 11.99 12.27
N LEU A 486 11.50 10.80 12.86
CA LEU A 486 10.53 10.35 13.88
C LEU A 486 10.94 10.76 15.30
N GLY A 487 12.19 11.18 15.52
CA GLY A 487 12.61 11.85 16.75
C GLY A 487 13.32 10.99 17.77
N ALA A 488 13.74 9.77 17.45
CA ALA A 488 14.55 8.93 18.34
C ALA A 488 15.86 9.58 18.76
N SER A 489 16.39 10.51 17.96
CA SER A 489 17.66 11.21 18.21
C SER A 489 17.57 12.29 19.29
N GLY A 490 16.38 12.62 19.79
CA GLY A 490 16.19 13.72 20.76
C GLY A 490 16.47 15.12 20.19
N LEU A 491 16.75 15.22 18.90
CA LEU A 491 17.01 16.50 18.22
C LEU A 491 15.67 17.14 17.79
N GLN A 492 15.47 18.41 18.12
CA GLN A 492 14.32 19.19 17.64
C GLN A 492 14.41 19.37 16.10
N PRO A 493 13.31 19.39 15.34
CA PRO A 493 11.95 19.66 15.72
C PRO A 493 11.12 18.40 16.04
N THR A 494 9.99 18.58 16.75
CA THR A 494 9.06 17.51 17.10
C THR A 494 8.58 16.79 15.84
N PRO A 495 8.77 15.47 15.72
CA PRO A 495 8.42 14.70 14.53
C PRO A 495 6.91 14.60 14.31
N ILE A 496 6.14 14.72 15.38
CA ILE A 496 4.70 14.70 15.36
C ILE A 496 4.23 16.08 14.92
N LEU A 497 3.68 16.16 13.72
CA LEU A 497 3.13 17.41 13.18
C LEU A 497 1.77 17.72 13.80
N GLN A 498 0.98 16.66 14.09
CA GLN A 498 -0.35 16.81 14.65
C GLN A 498 -0.81 15.54 15.36
N VAL A 499 -1.53 15.69 16.44
CA VAL A 499 -2.40 14.66 17.03
C VAL A 499 -3.78 15.26 17.21
N ILE A 500 -4.79 14.61 16.63
CA ILE A 500 -6.20 14.99 16.77
C ILE A 500 -6.84 14.03 17.76
N TRP A 501 -7.45 14.57 18.82
CA TRP A 501 -8.08 13.79 19.87
C TRP A 501 -9.61 13.84 19.78
N GLY A 502 -10.27 12.77 20.23
CA GLY A 502 -11.71 12.72 20.38
C GLY A 502 -12.49 12.70 19.05
N GLN A 503 -11.81 12.50 17.93
CA GLN A 503 -12.47 12.40 16.62
C GLN A 503 -12.82 10.95 16.25
N THR A 504 -12.39 10.00 17.05
CA THR A 504 -12.72 8.58 16.89
C THR A 504 -13.22 8.00 18.21
N ALA A 505 -14.05 6.96 18.15
CA ALA A 505 -14.55 6.29 19.33
C ALA A 505 -13.39 5.57 20.07
N GLN A 506 -13.48 5.53 21.40
CA GLN A 506 -12.45 4.99 22.29
C GLN A 506 -12.65 3.49 22.59
N SER A 507 -13.14 2.71 21.65
CA SER A 507 -13.54 1.32 21.87
C SER A 507 -12.54 0.27 21.37
N GLY A 508 -11.33 0.68 21.07
CA GLY A 508 -10.35 -0.14 20.34
C GLY A 508 -10.52 0.02 18.82
N VAL A 509 -9.41 0.22 18.09
CA VAL A 509 -9.47 0.37 16.63
C VAL A 509 -9.49 -1.00 15.99
N THR A 510 -10.61 -1.40 15.40
CA THR A 510 -10.71 -2.58 14.55
C THR A 510 -10.90 -2.24 13.06
N GLY A 511 -11.03 -0.94 12.73
CA GLY A 511 -11.16 -0.45 11.35
C GLY A 511 -9.84 0.01 10.76
N THR A 512 -9.86 0.36 9.48
CA THR A 512 -8.70 0.87 8.75
C THR A 512 -8.83 2.35 8.41
N MET A 513 -7.71 2.96 8.01
CA MET A 513 -7.68 4.25 7.35
C MET A 513 -7.44 4.07 5.86
N ALA A 514 -7.86 5.05 5.04
CA ALA A 514 -7.52 5.13 3.63
C ALA A 514 -7.17 6.58 3.27
N TYR A 515 -6.55 6.78 2.10
CA TYR A 515 -6.13 8.10 1.62
C TYR A 515 -6.42 8.26 0.13
N PHE A 516 -7.08 9.37 -0.22
CA PHE A 516 -7.38 9.75 -1.61
C PHE A 516 -7.61 11.26 -1.72
N GLY A 517 -7.08 11.89 -2.75
CA GLY A 517 -7.37 13.29 -3.10
C GLY A 517 -7.09 14.27 -1.95
N SER A 518 -5.95 14.17 -1.28
CA SER A 518 -5.58 14.94 -0.08
C SER A 518 -6.61 14.80 1.07
N THR A 519 -7.27 13.64 1.16
CA THR A 519 -8.23 13.34 2.23
C THR A 519 -7.88 12.00 2.87
N ALA A 520 -7.80 11.99 4.20
CA ALA A 520 -7.69 10.77 4.99
C ALA A 520 -9.07 10.33 5.48
N PHE A 521 -9.39 9.07 5.31
CA PHE A 521 -10.63 8.45 5.75
C PHE A 521 -10.38 7.53 6.94
N SER A 522 -11.28 7.54 7.90
CA SER A 522 -11.22 6.73 9.12
C SER A 522 -12.54 5.98 9.32
N ALA A 523 -12.47 4.65 9.49
CA ALA A 523 -13.65 3.77 9.62
C ALA A 523 -13.58 2.93 10.90
N ILE A 524 -13.57 3.59 12.05
CA ILE A 524 -13.30 3.01 13.36
C ILE A 524 -14.59 2.51 14.02
N SER A 525 -14.49 1.44 14.82
CA SER A 525 -15.61 0.85 15.54
C SER A 525 -16.37 1.85 16.40
N GLY A 526 -17.70 1.79 16.37
CA GLY A 526 -18.58 2.66 17.15
C GLY A 526 -18.66 4.11 16.68
N ASP A 527 -18.10 4.42 15.50
CA ASP A 527 -18.02 5.77 14.94
C ASP A 527 -18.57 5.82 13.51
N PRO A 528 -19.06 6.98 13.00
CA PRO A 528 -19.26 7.16 11.57
C PRO A 528 -17.94 7.04 10.78
N ILE A 529 -18.00 6.71 9.50
CA ILE A 529 -16.85 6.90 8.62
C ILE A 529 -16.64 8.41 8.48
N LYS A 530 -15.41 8.88 8.72
CA LYS A 530 -15.05 10.30 8.71
C LYS A 530 -13.98 10.59 7.68
N ALA A 531 -14.08 11.75 7.04
CA ALA A 531 -13.12 12.29 6.09
C ALA A 531 -12.44 13.53 6.68
N PHE A 532 -11.11 13.57 6.64
CA PHE A 532 -10.29 14.69 7.13
C PHE A 532 -9.44 15.22 5.99
N ALA A 533 -9.59 16.50 5.64
CA ALA A 533 -8.76 17.11 4.60
C ALA A 533 -7.34 17.33 5.08
N LEU A 534 -6.35 16.98 4.25
CA LEU A 534 -4.94 17.23 4.49
C LEU A 534 -4.52 18.52 3.79
N ASN A 535 -4.17 19.54 4.58
CA ASN A 535 -3.68 20.83 4.13
C ASN A 535 -2.44 21.20 4.93
N ASP A 536 -1.41 21.77 4.32
CA ASP A 536 -0.17 22.20 4.97
C ASP A 536 0.42 21.13 5.91
N ALA A 537 0.44 19.87 5.45
CA ALA A 537 0.88 18.71 6.21
C ALA A 537 0.10 18.45 7.52
N ARG A 538 -1.13 18.93 7.61
CA ARG A 538 -2.04 18.74 8.75
C ARG A 538 -3.43 18.34 8.28
N LEU A 539 -4.08 17.47 9.04
CA LEU A 539 -5.47 17.13 8.85
C LEU A 539 -6.37 18.22 9.46
N SER A 540 -7.54 18.43 8.88
CA SER A 540 -8.58 19.25 9.50
C SER A 540 -8.90 18.73 10.90
N THR A 541 -9.11 19.62 11.87
CA THR A 541 -9.38 19.25 13.27
C THR A 541 -10.78 18.67 13.50
N ALA A 542 -11.68 18.88 12.55
CA ALA A 542 -12.99 18.26 12.47
C ALA A 542 -13.13 17.57 11.11
N PRO A 543 -13.97 16.53 10.99
CA PRO A 543 -14.22 15.90 9.71
C PRO A 543 -14.88 16.89 8.74
N VAL A 544 -14.41 16.89 7.49
CA VAL A 544 -15.02 17.70 6.40
C VAL A 544 -16.27 17.01 5.84
N SER A 545 -16.38 15.70 6.00
CA SER A 545 -17.57 14.91 5.68
C SER A 545 -17.61 13.67 6.56
N GLN A 546 -18.79 13.12 6.82
CA GLN A 546 -18.96 11.87 7.55
C GLN A 546 -20.23 11.11 7.12
N SER A 547 -20.21 9.78 7.32
CA SER A 547 -21.37 8.94 7.02
C SER A 547 -22.51 9.18 8.00
N ALA A 548 -23.75 8.99 7.53
CA ALA A 548 -24.92 9.04 8.40
C ALA A 548 -24.99 7.84 9.36
N ASN A 549 -24.36 6.73 9.01
CA ASN A 549 -24.38 5.49 9.77
C ASN A 549 -23.18 5.42 10.74
N THR A 550 -23.45 5.00 11.96
CA THR A 550 -22.42 4.59 12.93
C THR A 550 -22.06 3.13 12.66
N LEU A 551 -20.78 2.83 12.60
CA LEU A 551 -20.26 1.48 12.38
C LEU A 551 -20.47 0.60 13.63
N GLY A 552 -20.63 -0.70 13.41
CA GLY A 552 -20.71 -1.69 14.49
C GLY A 552 -19.39 -1.83 15.27
N ALA A 553 -19.40 -2.73 16.26
CA ALA A 553 -18.26 -2.97 17.18
C ALA A 553 -16.97 -3.44 16.48
N SER A 554 -17.04 -3.93 15.24
CA SER A 554 -15.88 -4.34 14.43
C SER A 554 -15.35 -3.22 13.54
N GLY A 555 -15.94 -2.02 13.55
CA GLY A 555 -15.62 -0.98 12.58
C GLY A 555 -15.91 -1.43 11.14
N ALA A 556 -15.26 -0.79 10.18
CA ALA A 556 -15.30 -1.24 8.80
C ALA A 556 -13.89 -1.30 8.20
N GLN A 557 -13.70 -2.22 7.27
CA GLN A 557 -12.52 -2.27 6.42
C GLN A 557 -12.81 -1.49 5.15
N ILE A 558 -11.96 -0.52 4.84
CA ILE A 558 -12.22 0.41 3.74
C ILE A 558 -11.16 0.33 2.64
N SER A 559 -11.60 0.56 1.41
CA SER A 559 -10.76 0.80 0.24
C SER A 559 -11.35 1.96 -0.56
N VAL A 560 -10.54 2.65 -1.33
CA VAL A 560 -10.99 3.66 -2.29
C VAL A 560 -10.66 3.20 -3.70
N SER A 561 -11.63 3.24 -4.60
CA SER A 561 -11.41 3.06 -6.02
C SER A 561 -11.63 4.37 -6.75
N ALA A 562 -10.79 4.67 -7.76
CA ALA A 562 -10.85 5.91 -8.51
C ALA A 562 -10.28 5.77 -9.92
N ASN A 563 -10.66 6.67 -10.82
CA ASN A 563 -9.98 6.87 -12.10
C ASN A 563 -8.93 7.98 -11.89
N ALA A 564 -7.69 7.56 -11.66
CA ALA A 564 -6.62 8.45 -11.22
C ALA A 564 -7.03 9.30 -10.00
N SER A 565 -7.28 10.59 -10.15
CA SER A 565 -7.68 11.52 -9.08
C SER A 565 -9.16 11.89 -9.10
N THR A 566 -10.00 11.21 -9.88
CA THR A 566 -11.40 11.56 -10.08
C THR A 566 -12.36 10.40 -9.85
N GLY A 567 -13.61 10.70 -9.52
CA GLY A 567 -14.67 9.71 -9.37
C GLY A 567 -14.41 8.71 -8.24
N GLY A 568 -13.78 9.16 -7.16
CA GLY A 568 -13.45 8.32 -6.02
C GLY A 568 -14.70 7.73 -5.36
N VAL A 569 -14.69 6.41 -5.13
CA VAL A 569 -15.69 5.67 -4.37
C VAL A 569 -15.02 5.06 -3.16
N LEU A 570 -15.49 5.43 -1.97
CA LEU A 570 -15.08 4.78 -0.73
C LEU A 570 -15.97 3.55 -0.51
N TRP A 571 -15.36 2.39 -0.43
CA TRP A 571 -15.99 1.11 -0.13
C TRP A 571 -15.75 0.73 1.32
N ALA A 572 -16.79 0.29 2.01
CA ALA A 572 -16.72 -0.10 3.42
C ALA A 572 -17.39 -1.45 3.63
N VAL A 573 -16.68 -2.36 4.29
CA VAL A 573 -17.17 -3.70 4.65
C VAL A 573 -17.23 -3.81 6.17
N GLU A 574 -18.43 -4.07 6.70
CA GLU A 574 -18.66 -4.43 8.10
C GLU A 574 -18.80 -5.96 8.25
N SER A 575 -18.13 -6.51 9.27
CA SER A 575 -18.06 -7.97 9.51
C SER A 575 -19.03 -8.48 10.58
N THR A 576 -19.82 -7.63 11.20
CA THR A 576 -20.78 -8.01 12.26
C THR A 576 -22.06 -8.61 11.69
N GLY A 577 -22.39 -9.87 12.06
CA GLY A 577 -23.57 -10.56 11.57
C GLY A 577 -23.46 -10.94 10.10
N PRO A 578 -24.54 -10.87 9.31
CA PRO A 578 -24.44 -10.86 7.85
C PRO A 578 -23.55 -9.68 7.42
N GLY A 579 -22.63 -9.94 6.50
CA GLY A 579 -21.73 -8.89 6.01
C GLY A 579 -22.50 -7.73 5.37
N ILE A 580 -22.03 -6.51 5.56
CA ILE A 580 -22.59 -5.32 4.93
C ILE A 580 -21.52 -4.67 4.07
N LEU A 581 -21.82 -4.45 2.80
CA LEU A 581 -20.99 -3.65 1.90
C LEU A 581 -21.72 -2.34 1.61
N ARG A 582 -21.03 -1.22 1.84
CA ARG A 582 -21.48 0.13 1.45
C ARG A 582 -20.48 0.80 0.53
N ALA A 583 -21.00 1.69 -0.31
CA ALA A 583 -20.19 2.59 -1.13
C ALA A 583 -20.64 4.03 -0.92
N TYR A 584 -19.68 4.93 -0.89
CA TYR A 584 -19.90 6.38 -0.75
C TYR A 584 -19.14 7.13 -1.84
N ASP A 585 -19.64 8.28 -2.24
CA ASP A 585 -18.80 9.24 -2.95
C ASP A 585 -17.68 9.70 -2.01
N ALA A 586 -16.43 9.53 -2.42
CA ALA A 586 -15.29 9.88 -1.58
C ALA A 586 -15.19 11.40 -1.27
N THR A 587 -15.92 12.24 -2.02
CA THR A 587 -16.01 13.69 -1.78
C THR A 587 -17.15 14.07 -0.83
N ASP A 588 -18.14 13.20 -0.65
CA ASP A 588 -19.27 13.42 0.26
C ASP A 588 -19.78 12.08 0.83
N LEU A 589 -19.43 11.81 2.08
CA LEU A 589 -19.81 10.59 2.79
C LEU A 589 -21.24 10.63 3.36
N SER A 590 -21.94 11.75 3.28
CA SER A 590 -23.25 11.96 3.96
C SER A 590 -24.32 10.96 3.53
N HIS A 591 -24.20 10.42 2.31
CA HIS A 591 -25.13 9.44 1.74
C HIS A 591 -24.39 8.29 1.10
N ALA A 592 -24.77 7.05 1.45
CA ALA A 592 -24.31 5.88 0.74
C ALA A 592 -24.92 5.84 -0.67
N VAL A 593 -24.10 5.76 -1.70
CA VAL A 593 -24.54 5.54 -3.10
C VAL A 593 -24.97 4.09 -3.34
N TYR A 594 -24.49 3.17 -2.50
CA TYR A 594 -24.89 1.77 -2.48
C TYR A 594 -24.82 1.20 -1.06
N ASP A 595 -25.78 0.38 -0.69
CA ASP A 595 -25.85 -0.35 0.58
C ASP A 595 -26.56 -1.68 0.36
N THR A 596 -25.89 -2.80 0.68
CA THR A 596 -26.44 -4.16 0.53
C THR A 596 -27.74 -4.39 1.28
N THR A 597 -27.97 -3.67 2.40
CA THR A 597 -29.18 -3.79 3.21
C THR A 597 -30.41 -3.20 2.56
N GLN A 598 -30.24 -2.32 1.56
CA GLN A 598 -31.31 -1.67 0.83
C GLN A 598 -31.80 -2.48 -0.37
N ALA A 599 -31.10 -3.56 -0.72
CA ALA A 599 -31.51 -4.43 -1.84
C ALA A 599 -32.79 -5.21 -1.52
N ALA A 600 -33.76 -5.15 -2.41
CA ALA A 600 -35.04 -5.84 -2.24
C ALA A 600 -34.86 -7.37 -2.10
N ASN A 601 -35.65 -8.01 -1.26
CA ASN A 601 -35.64 -9.44 -1.01
C ASN A 601 -34.26 -9.99 -0.58
N SER A 602 -33.46 -9.18 0.11
CA SER A 602 -32.11 -9.56 0.52
C SER A 602 -31.24 -10.08 -0.62
N ARG A 603 -31.44 -9.59 -1.86
CA ARG A 603 -30.71 -10.03 -3.07
C ARG A 603 -29.19 -9.98 -2.86
N ASP A 604 -28.72 -8.95 -2.19
CA ASP A 604 -27.29 -8.68 -2.01
C ASP A 604 -26.73 -9.20 -0.68
N ALA A 605 -27.54 -9.98 0.05
CA ALA A 605 -27.09 -10.61 1.29
C ALA A 605 -25.91 -11.57 1.04
N PHE A 606 -24.93 -11.55 1.92
CA PHE A 606 -23.78 -12.45 1.88
C PHE A 606 -23.39 -12.91 3.29
N ALA A 607 -22.61 -13.98 3.36
CA ALA A 607 -22.09 -14.51 4.61
C ALA A 607 -21.30 -13.46 5.38
N SER A 608 -21.06 -13.68 6.67
CA SER A 608 -20.22 -12.78 7.46
C SER A 608 -18.91 -12.52 6.74
N ALA A 609 -18.60 -11.25 6.52
CA ALA A 609 -17.28 -10.85 6.06
C ALA A 609 -16.25 -11.19 7.14
N VAL A 610 -15.02 -11.42 6.72
CA VAL A 610 -13.92 -11.62 7.65
C VAL A 610 -13.47 -10.27 8.20
N SER A 611 -13.24 -10.19 9.49
CA SER A 611 -12.73 -8.99 10.12
C SER A 611 -11.29 -8.72 9.66
N ALA A 612 -10.93 -7.45 9.55
CA ALA A 612 -9.60 -6.99 9.17
C ALA A 612 -9.16 -7.22 7.70
N VAL A 613 -10.09 -7.61 6.82
CA VAL A 613 -9.82 -7.78 5.39
C VAL A 613 -10.53 -6.69 4.57
N PRO A 614 -9.79 -5.76 3.94
CA PRO A 614 -10.41 -4.74 3.10
C PRO A 614 -10.94 -5.34 1.80
N PRO A 615 -11.99 -4.73 1.20
CA PRO A 615 -12.50 -5.17 -0.08
C PRO A 615 -11.50 -4.87 -1.20
N THR A 616 -11.39 -5.77 -2.17
CA THR A 616 -10.64 -5.55 -3.40
C THR A 616 -11.58 -5.04 -4.47
N VAL A 617 -11.23 -3.91 -5.07
CA VAL A 617 -12.04 -3.30 -6.14
C VAL A 617 -11.20 -3.26 -7.40
N ALA A 618 -11.60 -3.99 -8.42
CA ALA A 618 -10.88 -4.05 -9.68
C ALA A 618 -11.77 -4.57 -10.83
N GLY A 619 -11.58 -4.02 -12.03
CA GLY A 619 -12.26 -4.47 -13.23
C GLY A 619 -13.79 -4.37 -13.17
N GLY A 620 -14.32 -3.33 -12.55
CA GLY A 620 -15.74 -3.10 -12.39
C GLY A 620 -16.42 -4.02 -11.37
N ARG A 621 -15.64 -4.64 -10.48
CA ARG A 621 -16.14 -5.56 -9.45
C ARG A 621 -15.57 -5.24 -8.08
N VAL A 622 -16.31 -5.66 -7.06
CA VAL A 622 -15.89 -5.63 -5.66
C VAL A 622 -15.87 -7.05 -5.13
N TYR A 623 -14.75 -7.44 -4.58
CA TYR A 623 -14.49 -8.77 -4.01
C TYR A 623 -14.37 -8.65 -2.50
N VAL A 624 -15.24 -9.33 -1.78
CA VAL A 624 -15.28 -9.31 -0.31
C VAL A 624 -14.98 -10.69 0.22
N ALA A 625 -13.94 -10.82 1.01
CA ALA A 625 -13.58 -12.05 1.69
C ALA A 625 -14.63 -12.42 2.76
N THR A 626 -15.02 -13.68 2.80
CA THR A 626 -16.07 -14.19 3.69
C THR A 626 -15.68 -15.54 4.28
N LYS A 627 -16.43 -15.98 5.28
CA LYS A 627 -16.25 -17.30 5.91
C LYS A 627 -16.45 -18.49 4.99
N GLY A 628 -17.00 -18.31 3.80
CA GLY A 628 -17.26 -19.39 2.85
C GLY A 628 -16.71 -19.11 1.45
N GLY A 629 -15.73 -18.22 1.32
CA GLY A 629 -15.15 -17.84 0.04
C GLY A 629 -15.20 -16.35 -0.22
N ILE A 630 -15.44 -15.92 -1.45
CA ILE A 630 -15.40 -14.50 -1.84
C ILE A 630 -16.77 -14.10 -2.42
N ALA A 631 -17.44 -13.16 -1.78
CA ALA A 631 -18.62 -12.52 -2.36
C ALA A 631 -18.21 -11.54 -3.44
N VAL A 632 -18.82 -11.63 -4.63
CA VAL A 632 -18.52 -10.82 -5.79
C VAL A 632 -19.69 -9.89 -6.08
N PHE A 633 -19.42 -8.60 -6.17
CA PHE A 633 -20.38 -7.55 -6.53
C PHE A 633 -19.97 -6.89 -7.84
N GLY A 634 -20.94 -6.38 -8.59
CA GLY A 634 -20.69 -5.70 -9.85
C GLY A 634 -21.98 -5.17 -10.47
N GLN A 635 -21.87 -4.65 -11.68
CA GLN A 635 -23.03 -4.14 -12.43
C GLN A 635 -24.01 -5.28 -12.74
N LEU A 636 -25.29 -5.05 -12.42
CA LEU A 636 -26.39 -5.96 -12.75
C LEU A 636 -26.78 -5.77 -14.21
N LYS A 637 -27.19 -6.86 -14.87
CA LYS A 637 -27.67 -6.86 -16.26
C LYS A 637 -29.11 -6.37 -16.34
#